data_93946ab1ce10c9f3941f870d913e74c0
#
_entry.id   93946ab1ce10c9f3941f870d913e74c0
#
_cell.length_a   1.000
_cell.length_b   1.000
_cell.length_c   1.000
_cell.angle_alpha   90.00
_cell.angle_beta   90.00
_cell.angle_gamma   90.00
#
_symmetry.space_group_name_H-M   'P 1'
#
loop_
_entity.id
_entity.type
_entity.pdbx_description
1 polymer ?
#
loop_
_entity_poly.entity_id
_entity_poly.type
_entity_poly.pdbx_seq_one_letter_code
_entity_poly.pdbx_strand_id
1 'polypeptide(L)'
;DFSVARIPNIMNDPLLLPYLPIIQGRHQHFINTLHRVQGDASRLADACNSHLYYGLHRNNTEWVLREWAPNATAIFLLCDSNDWQKNNHYSFTKLNDQDWELRLPANILRHEMLYKLLVEWEGGSGERIPSHTTRAVQDDYTKVFSAQVWCPEHPYHWQHPRPKAARHPLIYEAHIGMSTEHQRVSTFIEFRLYVLPRIAALGYNTIQLMAIQEHPYYGSFGYQVANFF
;
A
#
# COMPACT_ATOMS: atom_id res chain seq x y z
N ASP A 1 1.55 -18.99 -13.22
CA ASP A 1 0.73 -19.34 -14.39
C ASP A 1 -0.63 -19.80 -13.90
N PHE A 2 -1.57 -18.86 -13.77
CA PHE A 2 -2.99 -19.22 -13.64
C PHE A 2 -3.54 -19.47 -15.04
N SER A 3 -2.95 -20.48 -15.71
CA SER A 3 -3.60 -21.07 -16.88
C SER A 3 -4.99 -21.49 -16.40
N VAL A 4 -6.01 -20.90 -17.02
CA VAL A 4 -7.45 -21.07 -16.80
C VAL A 4 -7.71 -22.32 -15.95
N ALA A 5 -7.92 -22.11 -14.64
CA ALA A 5 -8.17 -23.23 -13.74
C ALA A 5 -9.35 -23.99 -14.33
N ARG A 6 -9.07 -25.13 -14.93
CA ARG A 6 -10.12 -26.06 -15.34
C ARG A 6 -10.94 -26.27 -14.09
N ILE A 7 -12.24 -25.97 -14.17
CA ILE A 7 -13.16 -26.39 -13.11
C ILE A 7 -12.82 -27.85 -12.89
N PRO A 8 -12.31 -28.23 -11.70
CA PRO A 8 -12.01 -29.64 -11.42
C PRO A 8 -13.24 -30.44 -11.84
N ASN A 9 -13.10 -31.69 -12.20
CA ASN A 9 -14.14 -32.56 -12.79
C ASN A 9 -15.40 -32.67 -11.92
N ILE A 10 -15.97 -31.52 -11.53
CA ILE A 10 -17.24 -31.34 -10.79
C ILE A 10 -18.38 -32.05 -11.53
N MET A 11 -18.25 -32.22 -12.86
CA MET A 11 -19.14 -32.96 -13.69
C MET A 11 -19.28 -34.44 -13.30
N ASN A 12 -18.35 -34.97 -12.51
CA ASN A 12 -18.35 -36.36 -12.06
C ASN A 12 -18.93 -36.56 -10.65
N ASP A 13 -19.33 -35.46 -9.97
CA ASP A 13 -19.95 -35.57 -8.66
C ASP A 13 -21.47 -35.40 -8.76
N PRO A 14 -22.26 -36.49 -8.57
CA PRO A 14 -23.72 -36.44 -8.66
C PRO A 14 -24.36 -35.46 -7.68
N LEU A 15 -23.73 -35.18 -6.52
CA LEU A 15 -24.26 -34.28 -5.50
C LEU A 15 -24.13 -32.81 -5.93
N LEU A 16 -23.19 -32.49 -6.81
CA LEU A 16 -22.95 -31.14 -7.31
C LEU A 16 -23.72 -30.83 -8.60
N LEU A 17 -24.21 -31.84 -9.32
CA LEU A 17 -24.95 -31.66 -10.59
C LEU A 17 -26.15 -30.68 -10.47
N PRO A 18 -26.98 -30.71 -9.42
CA PRO A 18 -28.09 -29.75 -9.27
C PRO A 18 -27.63 -28.29 -9.14
N TYR A 19 -26.39 -28.06 -8.71
CA TYR A 19 -25.79 -26.74 -8.49
C TYR A 19 -24.89 -26.28 -9.64
N LEU A 20 -24.75 -27.10 -10.70
CA LEU A 20 -23.86 -26.81 -11.81
C LEU A 20 -24.08 -25.44 -12.45
N PRO A 21 -25.31 -24.95 -12.69
CA PRO A 21 -25.52 -23.61 -13.25
C PRO A 21 -24.98 -22.49 -12.34
N ILE A 22 -25.11 -22.64 -11.02
CA ILE A 22 -24.60 -21.67 -10.05
C ILE A 22 -23.07 -21.67 -10.03
N ILE A 23 -22.46 -22.84 -10.06
CA ILE A 23 -21.01 -23.02 -10.08
C ILE A 23 -20.42 -22.42 -11.36
N GLN A 24 -21.04 -22.72 -12.51
CA GLN A 24 -20.63 -22.16 -13.81
C GLN A 24 -20.80 -20.63 -13.84
N GLY A 25 -21.90 -20.10 -13.30
CA GLY A 25 -22.13 -18.65 -13.19
C GLY A 25 -21.06 -17.96 -12.35
N ARG A 26 -20.67 -18.54 -11.22
CA ARG A 26 -19.55 -18.01 -10.38
C ARG A 26 -18.23 -18.06 -11.11
N HIS A 27 -17.93 -19.15 -11.80
CA HIS A 27 -16.72 -19.27 -12.60
C HIS A 27 -16.67 -18.23 -13.73
N GLN A 28 -17.78 -18.06 -14.45
CA GLN A 28 -17.86 -17.05 -15.51
C GLN A 28 -17.68 -15.63 -14.95
N HIS A 29 -18.29 -15.33 -13.78
CA HIS A 29 -18.10 -14.06 -13.10
C HIS A 29 -16.62 -13.83 -12.72
N PHE A 30 -15.93 -14.87 -12.22
CA PHE A 30 -14.50 -14.79 -11.93
C PHE A 30 -13.68 -14.48 -13.21
N ILE A 31 -13.93 -15.21 -14.31
CA ILE A 31 -13.23 -15.00 -15.57
C ILE A 31 -13.47 -13.60 -16.12
N ASN A 32 -14.72 -13.12 -16.11
CA ASN A 32 -15.06 -11.78 -16.57
C ASN A 32 -14.38 -10.70 -15.74
N THR A 33 -14.32 -10.89 -14.41
CA THR A 33 -13.65 -9.97 -13.49
C THR A 33 -12.15 -9.98 -13.71
N LEU A 34 -11.55 -11.17 -13.87
CA LEU A 34 -10.13 -11.34 -14.18
C LEU A 34 -9.76 -10.56 -15.45
N HIS A 35 -10.49 -10.75 -16.54
CA HIS A 35 -10.23 -10.05 -17.81
C HIS A 35 -10.38 -8.54 -17.65
N ARG A 36 -11.39 -8.07 -16.90
CA ARG A 36 -11.59 -6.63 -16.65
C ARG A 36 -10.43 -6.03 -15.86
N VAL A 37 -9.92 -6.73 -14.84
CA VAL A 37 -8.82 -6.26 -13.99
C VAL A 37 -7.48 -6.36 -14.69
N GLN A 38 -7.25 -7.46 -15.41
CA GLN A 38 -6.00 -7.71 -16.10
C GLN A 38 -5.81 -6.79 -17.31
N GLY A 39 -6.89 -6.42 -18.02
CA GLY A 39 -6.81 -5.62 -19.24
C GLY A 39 -5.89 -6.27 -20.26
N ASP A 40 -4.99 -5.50 -20.83
CA ASP A 40 -3.99 -5.95 -21.82
C ASP A 40 -2.74 -6.59 -21.20
N ALA A 41 -2.64 -6.64 -19.86
CA ALA A 41 -1.48 -7.24 -19.19
C ALA A 41 -1.44 -8.76 -19.42
N SER A 42 -0.25 -9.32 -19.58
CA SER A 42 -0.06 -10.76 -19.81
C SER A 42 -0.39 -11.60 -18.58
N ARG A 43 -0.24 -11.04 -17.38
CA ARG A 43 -0.55 -11.67 -16.09
C ARG A 43 -1.25 -10.68 -15.18
N LEU A 44 -2.10 -11.17 -14.27
CA LEU A 44 -2.76 -10.33 -13.27
C LEU A 44 -1.76 -9.52 -12.41
N ALA A 45 -0.61 -10.12 -12.07
CA ALA A 45 0.44 -9.44 -11.31
C ALA A 45 1.01 -8.21 -12.05
N ASP A 46 1.02 -8.24 -13.38
CA ASP A 46 1.52 -7.12 -14.20
C ASP A 46 0.49 -5.96 -14.26
N ALA A 47 -0.80 -6.28 -14.04
CA ALA A 47 -1.87 -5.28 -13.92
C ALA A 47 -1.93 -4.62 -12.52
N CYS A 48 -1.40 -5.31 -11.48
CA CYS A 48 -1.39 -4.83 -10.09
C CYS A 48 -0.22 -3.85 -9.85
N ASN A 49 -0.19 -2.75 -10.58
CA ASN A 49 0.90 -1.78 -10.60
C ASN A 49 0.46 -0.35 -10.22
N SER A 50 -0.70 -0.19 -9.60
CA SER A 50 -1.27 1.12 -9.23
C SER A 50 -0.30 1.98 -8.40
N HIS A 51 0.54 1.36 -7.55
CA HIS A 51 1.57 2.02 -6.76
C HIS A 51 2.71 2.65 -7.59
N LEU A 52 2.86 2.26 -8.85
CA LEU A 52 3.81 2.88 -9.80
C LEU A 52 3.20 4.08 -10.53
N TYR A 53 1.88 4.22 -10.48
CA TYR A 53 1.13 5.28 -11.14
C TYR A 53 0.61 6.32 -10.16
N TYR A 54 -0.13 5.90 -9.12
CA TYR A 54 -0.64 6.78 -8.08
C TYR A 54 0.38 7.06 -6.99
N GLY A 55 0.10 8.10 -6.18
CA GLY A 55 0.99 8.58 -5.14
C GLY A 55 1.99 9.60 -5.64
N LEU A 56 2.97 9.91 -4.81
CA LEU A 56 3.97 10.93 -5.07
C LEU A 56 5.23 10.31 -5.67
N HIS A 57 5.53 10.69 -6.90
CA HIS A 57 6.73 10.25 -7.64
C HIS A 57 7.62 11.43 -7.99
N ARG A 58 8.92 11.21 -8.03
CA ARG A 58 9.92 12.21 -8.42
C ARG A 58 10.70 11.74 -9.65
N ASN A 59 10.86 12.62 -10.60
CA ASN A 59 11.88 12.50 -11.65
C ASN A 59 12.93 13.62 -11.48
N ASN A 60 13.83 13.77 -12.45
CA ASN A 60 14.93 14.72 -12.34
C ASN A 60 14.49 16.19 -12.32
N THR A 61 13.31 16.52 -12.81
CA THR A 61 12.85 17.89 -13.05
C THR A 61 11.62 18.26 -12.24
N GLU A 62 10.81 17.27 -11.84
CA GLU A 62 9.51 17.53 -11.24
C GLU A 62 9.08 16.43 -10.26
N TRP A 63 8.13 16.79 -9.40
CA TRP A 63 7.27 15.91 -8.65
C TRP A 63 5.96 15.71 -9.40
N VAL A 64 5.49 14.48 -9.43
CA VAL A 64 4.17 14.12 -9.99
C VAL A 64 3.38 13.41 -8.90
N LEU A 65 2.26 13.97 -8.52
CA LEU A 65 1.34 13.39 -7.54
C LEU A 65 0.03 13.05 -8.24
N ARG A 66 -0.34 11.76 -8.20
CA ARG A 66 -1.60 11.28 -8.78
C ARG A 66 -2.51 10.69 -7.71
N GLU A 67 -3.79 10.95 -7.87
CA GLU A 67 -4.82 10.47 -6.95
C GLU A 67 -6.04 9.95 -7.71
N TRP A 68 -6.60 8.87 -7.21
CA TRP A 68 -7.88 8.34 -7.67
C TRP A 68 -9.02 8.94 -6.84
N ALA A 69 -9.86 9.74 -7.44
CA ALA A 69 -10.96 10.40 -6.75
C ALA A 69 -12.13 10.71 -7.72
N PRO A 70 -12.93 9.70 -8.11
CA PRO A 70 -13.97 9.85 -9.14
C PRO A 70 -15.07 10.84 -8.75
N ASN A 71 -15.36 11.02 -7.46
CA ASN A 71 -16.40 11.91 -6.98
C ASN A 71 -15.88 13.30 -6.56
N ALA A 72 -14.57 13.55 -6.71
CA ALA A 72 -14.01 14.87 -6.41
C ALA A 72 -14.40 15.91 -7.47
N THR A 73 -14.67 17.12 -7.03
CA THR A 73 -14.86 18.31 -7.88
C THR A 73 -13.60 19.16 -7.97
N ALA A 74 -12.74 19.10 -6.94
CA ALA A 74 -11.40 19.70 -6.93
C ALA A 74 -10.51 19.01 -5.91
N ILE A 75 -9.18 19.03 -6.14
CA ILE A 75 -8.18 18.53 -5.21
C ILE A 75 -7.03 19.54 -5.14
N PHE A 76 -6.53 19.79 -3.93
CA PHE A 76 -5.39 20.67 -3.66
C PHE A 76 -4.38 19.94 -2.77
N LEU A 77 -3.10 20.17 -3.03
CA LEU A 77 -2.04 19.78 -2.11
C LEU A 77 -1.91 20.83 -0.99
N LEU A 78 -1.86 20.38 0.26
CA LEU A 78 -1.56 21.17 1.44
C LEU A 78 -0.20 20.72 1.99
N CYS A 79 0.73 21.64 2.16
CA CYS A 79 2.07 21.38 2.70
C CYS A 79 2.71 22.68 3.21
N ASP A 80 3.93 22.59 3.78
CA ASP A 80 4.65 23.78 4.28
C ASP A 80 4.91 24.82 3.19
N SER A 81 5.07 24.40 1.91
CA SER A 81 5.37 25.34 0.81
C SER A 81 4.19 26.27 0.45
N ASN A 82 2.99 25.99 0.93
CA ASN A 82 1.81 26.83 0.75
C ASN A 82 1.10 27.16 2.07
N ASP A 83 1.85 27.10 3.19
CA ASP A 83 1.35 27.38 4.54
C ASP A 83 0.09 26.58 4.91
N TRP A 84 -0.03 25.37 4.37
CA TRP A 84 -1.18 24.48 4.56
C TRP A 84 -2.52 25.11 4.10
N GLN A 85 -2.46 26.03 3.14
CA GLN A 85 -3.62 26.73 2.61
C GLN A 85 -3.96 26.28 1.19
N LYS A 86 -5.26 26.29 0.90
CA LYS A 86 -5.75 26.10 -0.46
C LYS A 86 -5.17 27.17 -1.39
N ASN A 87 -4.48 26.69 -2.46
CA ASN A 87 -3.83 27.57 -3.43
C ASN A 87 -3.92 26.97 -4.84
N ASN A 88 -4.27 27.77 -5.82
CA ASN A 88 -4.45 27.32 -7.21
C ASN A 88 -3.16 26.81 -7.86
N HIS A 89 -1.98 27.26 -7.41
CA HIS A 89 -0.70 26.71 -7.89
C HIS A 89 -0.46 25.24 -7.44
N TYR A 90 -1.21 24.79 -6.43
CA TYR A 90 -1.17 23.44 -5.88
C TYR A 90 -2.46 22.66 -6.16
N SER A 91 -3.24 23.10 -7.15
CA SER A 91 -4.45 22.41 -7.59
C SER A 91 -4.12 21.26 -8.55
N PHE A 92 -4.84 20.18 -8.43
CA PHE A 92 -4.76 19.06 -9.34
C PHE A 92 -5.55 19.34 -10.61
N THR A 93 -5.06 18.82 -11.72
CA THR A 93 -5.79 18.75 -12.99
C THR A 93 -6.49 17.40 -13.09
N LYS A 94 -7.76 17.41 -13.45
CA LYS A 94 -8.52 16.19 -13.72
C LYS A 94 -8.09 15.64 -15.09
N LEU A 95 -7.57 14.39 -15.10
CA LEU A 95 -7.10 13.74 -16.32
C LEU A 95 -8.22 13.01 -17.06
N ASN A 96 -9.15 12.42 -16.29
CA ASN A 96 -10.31 11.68 -16.77
C ASN A 96 -11.38 11.66 -15.66
N ASP A 97 -12.40 10.81 -15.77
CA ASP A 97 -13.48 10.76 -14.78
C ASP A 97 -13.05 10.33 -13.37
N GLN A 98 -11.86 9.75 -13.23
CA GLN A 98 -11.41 9.15 -11.97
C GLN A 98 -10.07 9.70 -11.47
N ASP A 99 -9.17 10.10 -12.40
CA ASP A 99 -7.79 10.38 -12.11
C ASP A 99 -7.48 11.86 -12.09
N TRP A 100 -6.68 12.24 -11.11
CA TRP A 100 -6.21 13.59 -10.88
C TRP A 100 -4.69 13.62 -10.81
N GLU A 101 -4.08 14.67 -11.35
CA GLU A 101 -2.63 14.85 -11.37
C GLU A 101 -2.24 16.28 -10.97
N LEU A 102 -1.21 16.38 -10.14
CA LEU A 102 -0.50 17.61 -9.84
C LEU A 102 0.97 17.44 -10.23
N ARG A 103 1.53 18.42 -10.94
CA ARG A 103 2.94 18.51 -11.28
C ARG A 103 3.56 19.74 -10.62
N LEU A 104 4.66 19.55 -9.93
CA LEU A 104 5.38 20.61 -9.24
C LEU A 104 6.88 20.54 -9.58
N PRO A 105 7.59 21.68 -9.71
CA PRO A 105 9.04 21.68 -9.83
C PRO A 105 9.74 20.88 -8.73
N ALA A 106 10.86 20.23 -9.06
CA ALA A 106 11.57 19.33 -8.15
C ALA A 106 12.06 19.99 -6.83
N ASN A 107 12.15 21.31 -6.79
CA ASN A 107 12.60 22.09 -5.63
C ASN A 107 11.48 22.49 -4.66
N ILE A 108 10.22 22.23 -4.99
CA ILE A 108 9.06 22.61 -4.14
C ILE A 108 8.91 21.68 -2.93
N LEU A 109 9.04 20.37 -3.13
CA LEU A 109 8.94 19.40 -2.05
C LEU A 109 10.34 18.89 -1.69
N ARG A 110 10.59 18.72 -0.39
CA ARG A 110 11.86 18.23 0.16
C ARG A 110 11.64 16.99 1.01
N HIS A 111 12.72 16.25 1.23
CA HIS A 111 12.72 15.09 2.14
C HIS A 111 12.13 15.46 3.51
N GLU A 112 11.29 14.58 4.04
CA GLU A 112 10.57 14.68 5.31
C GLU A 112 9.50 15.79 5.40
N MET A 113 9.25 16.55 4.33
CA MET A 113 8.13 17.51 4.32
C MET A 113 6.81 16.77 4.47
N LEU A 114 5.94 17.29 5.32
CA LEU A 114 4.59 16.78 5.51
C LEU A 114 3.63 17.35 4.46
N TYR A 115 2.64 16.54 4.08
CA TYR A 115 1.61 16.98 3.16
C TYR A 115 0.30 16.20 3.32
N LYS A 116 -0.78 16.81 2.85
CA LYS A 116 -2.12 16.21 2.73
C LYS A 116 -2.78 16.65 1.45
N LEU A 117 -3.92 16.06 1.15
CA LEU A 117 -4.84 16.54 0.11
C LEU A 117 -6.06 17.16 0.76
N LEU A 118 -6.44 18.36 0.31
CA LEU A 118 -7.79 18.87 0.48
C LEU A 118 -8.60 18.39 -0.74
N VAL A 119 -9.59 17.55 -0.49
CA VAL A 119 -10.50 17.04 -1.52
C VAL A 119 -11.83 17.70 -1.35
N GLU A 120 -12.35 18.27 -2.42
CA GLU A 120 -13.69 18.86 -2.49
C GLU A 120 -14.61 17.97 -3.32
N TRP A 121 -15.85 17.84 -2.92
CA TRP A 121 -16.91 17.10 -3.62
C TRP A 121 -18.22 17.85 -3.50
N GLU A 122 -19.26 17.42 -4.22
CA GLU A 122 -20.58 18.04 -4.12
C GLU A 122 -21.09 17.98 -2.67
N GLY A 123 -21.28 19.16 -2.07
CA GLY A 123 -21.79 19.32 -0.71
C GLY A 123 -20.75 19.26 0.41
N GLY A 124 -19.43 19.15 0.13
CA GLY A 124 -18.43 19.14 1.18
C GLY A 124 -16.99 19.16 0.73
N SER A 125 -16.10 19.14 1.73
CA SER A 125 -14.67 19.00 1.55
C SER A 125 -14.03 18.32 2.77
N GLY A 126 -12.83 17.78 2.62
CA GLY A 126 -12.10 17.19 3.73
C GLY A 126 -10.62 16.99 3.41
N GLU A 127 -9.81 16.98 4.47
CA GLU A 127 -8.40 16.66 4.37
C GLU A 127 -8.19 15.15 4.47
N ARG A 128 -7.26 14.61 3.67
CA ARG A 128 -6.83 13.22 3.77
C ARG A 128 -5.38 13.04 3.34
N ILE A 129 -4.75 11.96 3.75
CA ILE A 129 -3.51 11.50 3.13
C ILE A 129 -3.83 10.87 1.76
N PRO A 130 -2.95 10.98 0.75
CA PRO A 130 -3.16 10.29 -0.53
C PRO A 130 -3.31 8.78 -0.35
N SER A 131 -4.11 8.14 -1.21
CA SER A 131 -4.40 6.71 -1.14
C SER A 131 -3.16 5.82 -1.28
N HIS A 132 -2.18 6.24 -2.10
CA HIS A 132 -0.92 5.54 -2.35
C HIS A 132 0.26 6.27 -1.71
N THR A 133 0.12 6.63 -0.45
CA THR A 133 1.19 7.26 0.33
C THR A 133 2.22 6.21 0.73
N THR A 134 3.49 6.43 0.39
CA THR A 134 4.59 5.50 0.73
C THR A 134 5.11 5.68 2.16
N ARG A 135 4.81 6.79 2.81
CA ARG A 135 5.15 7.07 4.20
C ARG A 135 4.08 7.94 4.85
N ALA A 136 3.42 7.41 5.85
CA ALA A 136 2.51 8.11 6.72
C ALA A 136 3.15 8.28 8.10
N VAL A 137 3.01 9.45 8.70
CA VAL A 137 3.51 9.75 10.06
C VAL A 137 2.41 10.35 10.90
N GLN A 138 2.35 9.96 12.17
CA GLN A 138 1.41 10.49 13.13
C GLN A 138 2.08 11.59 13.96
N ASP A 139 1.44 12.73 14.08
CA ASP A 139 1.86 13.77 15.03
C ASP A 139 1.66 13.28 16.46
N ASP A 140 2.69 13.39 17.30
CA ASP A 140 2.68 12.85 18.65
C ASP A 140 1.68 13.54 19.58
N TYR A 141 1.36 14.80 19.32
CA TYR A 141 0.48 15.61 20.17
C TYR A 141 -0.97 15.55 19.67
N THR A 142 -1.20 15.88 18.41
CA THR A 142 -2.56 15.92 17.84
C THR A 142 -3.10 14.55 17.44
N LYS A 143 -2.22 13.55 17.30
CA LYS A 143 -2.51 12.22 16.79
C LYS A 143 -3.04 12.20 15.35
N VAL A 144 -2.92 13.28 14.63
CA VAL A 144 -3.32 13.40 13.24
C VAL A 144 -2.24 12.82 12.32
N PHE A 145 -2.64 12.05 11.33
CA PHE A 145 -1.75 11.53 10.29
C PHE A 145 -1.53 12.53 9.17
N SER A 146 -0.29 12.58 8.69
CA SER A 146 0.09 13.26 7.45
C SER A 146 0.90 12.32 6.58
N ALA A 147 0.82 12.49 5.27
CA ALA A 147 1.79 11.90 4.36
C ALA A 147 3.13 12.63 4.50
N GLN A 148 4.23 11.90 4.30
CA GLN A 148 5.57 12.48 4.36
C GLN A 148 6.33 12.19 3.08
N VAL A 149 6.93 13.22 2.51
CA VAL A 149 7.81 13.10 1.34
C VAL A 149 9.04 12.26 1.71
N TRP A 150 9.26 11.15 1.01
CA TRP A 150 10.39 10.28 1.27
C TRP A 150 11.35 10.23 0.08
N CYS A 151 12.40 11.03 0.14
CA CYS A 151 13.46 11.06 -0.87
C CYS A 151 14.81 11.37 -0.19
N PRO A 152 15.33 10.43 0.62
CA PRO A 152 16.59 10.63 1.33
C PRO A 152 17.75 10.79 0.35
N GLU A 153 18.73 11.63 0.70
CA GLU A 153 19.95 11.80 -0.07
C GLU A 153 20.73 10.47 -0.21
N HIS A 154 20.71 9.66 0.86
CA HIS A 154 21.30 8.33 0.90
C HIS A 154 20.21 7.27 1.08
N PRO A 155 19.60 6.78 -0.01
CA PRO A 155 18.58 5.74 0.09
C PRO A 155 19.19 4.44 0.60
N TYR A 156 18.37 3.64 1.29
CA TYR A 156 18.81 2.33 1.76
C TYR A 156 19.14 1.40 0.59
N HIS A 157 20.31 0.81 0.61
CA HIS A 157 20.72 -0.21 -0.35
C HIS A 157 20.71 -1.59 0.30
N TRP A 158 20.00 -2.52 -0.32
CA TRP A 158 19.96 -3.91 0.14
C TRP A 158 21.36 -4.53 0.07
N GLN A 159 21.87 -4.99 1.22
CA GLN A 159 23.19 -5.60 1.33
C GLN A 159 23.22 -7.05 0.84
N HIS A 160 22.08 -7.70 0.78
CA HIS A 160 21.93 -9.09 0.37
C HIS A 160 20.99 -9.20 -0.82
N PRO A 161 21.27 -10.08 -1.78
CA PRO A 161 20.36 -10.34 -2.90
C PRO A 161 19.07 -10.99 -2.38
N ARG A 162 18.00 -10.85 -3.15
CA ARG A 162 16.75 -11.54 -2.85
C ARG A 162 17.00 -13.06 -2.80
N PRO A 163 16.71 -13.74 -1.68
CA PRO A 163 16.92 -15.18 -1.57
C PRO A 163 15.97 -15.93 -2.52
N LYS A 164 16.39 -17.10 -2.97
CA LYS A 164 15.48 -18.02 -3.65
C LYS A 164 14.41 -18.49 -2.66
N ALA A 165 13.18 -18.62 -3.14
CA ALA A 165 12.11 -19.16 -2.31
C ALA A 165 12.47 -20.56 -1.79
N ALA A 166 12.28 -20.77 -0.50
CA ALA A 166 12.52 -22.07 0.11
C ALA A 166 11.56 -23.11 -0.46
N ARG A 167 12.08 -24.27 -0.90
CA ARG A 167 11.25 -25.38 -1.41
C ARG A 167 10.30 -25.93 -0.33
N HIS A 168 10.77 -25.93 0.91
CA HIS A 168 10.02 -26.35 2.09
C HIS A 168 10.12 -25.23 3.13
N PRO A 169 9.21 -24.24 3.14
CA PRO A 169 9.25 -23.15 4.08
C PRO A 169 8.89 -23.64 5.47
N LEU A 170 9.80 -23.41 6.43
CA LEU A 170 9.56 -23.51 7.86
C LEU A 170 9.32 -22.08 8.34
N ILE A 171 8.05 -21.75 8.56
CA ILE A 171 7.61 -20.37 8.80
C ILE A 171 7.51 -20.11 10.30
N TYR A 172 8.15 -19.04 10.77
CA TYR A 172 7.93 -18.48 12.09
C TYR A 172 7.13 -17.18 11.95
N GLU A 173 5.93 -17.15 12.53
CA GLU A 173 5.13 -15.93 12.57
C GLU A 173 5.54 -15.10 13.78
N ALA A 174 5.83 -13.81 13.59
CA ALA A 174 6.33 -12.92 14.62
C ALA A 174 5.67 -11.55 14.58
N HIS A 175 5.38 -11.01 15.76
CA HIS A 175 4.95 -9.63 15.97
C HIS A 175 6.11 -8.85 16.60
N ILE A 176 6.69 -7.88 15.87
CA ILE A 176 7.89 -7.17 16.30
C ILE A 176 7.69 -6.47 17.64
N GLY A 177 6.61 -5.71 17.80
CA GLY A 177 6.33 -4.98 19.02
C GLY A 177 6.15 -5.87 20.28
N MET A 178 5.76 -7.14 20.10
CA MET A 178 5.57 -8.11 21.17
C MET A 178 6.82 -8.95 21.47
N SER A 179 7.93 -8.69 20.80
CA SER A 179 9.13 -9.54 20.83
C SER A 179 10.14 -9.18 21.93
N THR A 180 9.74 -8.50 22.98
CA THR A 180 10.58 -8.16 24.14
C THR A 180 9.95 -8.64 25.44
N GLU A 181 10.80 -8.99 26.43
CA GLU A 181 10.38 -9.32 27.80
C GLU A 181 10.19 -8.05 28.67
N HIS A 182 10.61 -6.88 28.18
CA HIS A 182 10.40 -5.61 28.85
C HIS A 182 8.95 -5.13 28.68
N GLN A 183 8.41 -4.44 29.69
CA GLN A 183 7.05 -3.87 29.68
C GLN A 183 6.94 -2.65 28.76
N ARG A 184 7.26 -2.84 27.49
CA ARG A 184 7.16 -1.82 26.40
C ARG A 184 7.09 -2.47 25.04
N VAL A 185 6.74 -1.70 24.03
CA VAL A 185 6.81 -2.13 22.63
C VAL A 185 8.28 -2.31 22.21
N SER A 186 8.59 -3.45 21.58
CA SER A 186 9.91 -3.71 21.01
C SER A 186 10.13 -2.92 19.72
N THR A 187 11.40 -2.73 19.36
CA THR A 187 11.79 -2.04 18.13
C THR A 187 12.24 -3.03 17.05
N PHE A 188 12.23 -2.60 15.79
CA PHE A 188 12.79 -3.38 14.67
C PHE A 188 14.28 -3.70 14.87
N ILE A 189 15.03 -2.77 15.49
CA ILE A 189 16.46 -2.97 15.78
C ILE A 189 16.63 -4.10 16.79
N GLU A 190 15.88 -4.12 17.89
CA GLU A 190 15.94 -5.17 18.92
C GLU A 190 15.52 -6.53 18.35
N PHE A 191 14.45 -6.57 17.57
CA PHE A 191 14.03 -7.78 16.89
C PHE A 191 15.14 -8.34 16.00
N ARG A 192 15.76 -7.49 15.17
CA ARG A 192 16.87 -7.88 14.31
C ARG A 192 18.07 -8.41 15.07
N LEU A 193 18.43 -7.76 16.17
CA LEU A 193 19.67 -8.10 16.90
C LEU A 193 19.51 -9.29 17.85
N TYR A 194 18.35 -9.45 18.46
CA TYR A 194 18.18 -10.40 19.56
C TYR A 194 17.18 -11.52 19.26
N VAL A 195 16.16 -11.29 18.46
CA VAL A 195 15.10 -12.28 18.19
C VAL A 195 15.36 -13.04 16.90
N LEU A 196 15.66 -12.33 15.82
CA LEU A 196 15.90 -12.94 14.51
C LEU A 196 17.00 -14.01 14.50
N PRO A 197 18.17 -13.80 15.13
CA PRO A 197 19.20 -14.83 15.19
C PRO A 197 18.76 -16.10 15.96
N ARG A 198 17.93 -15.95 16.98
CA ARG A 198 17.37 -17.09 17.73
C ARG A 198 16.41 -17.91 16.86
N ILE A 199 15.53 -17.25 16.12
CA ILE A 199 14.61 -17.90 15.18
C ILE A 199 15.39 -18.68 14.12
N ALA A 200 16.45 -18.08 13.57
CA ALA A 200 17.31 -18.74 12.59
C ALA A 200 18.05 -19.95 13.19
N ALA A 201 18.57 -19.83 14.41
CA ALA A 201 19.25 -20.93 15.13
C ALA A 201 18.32 -22.12 15.42
N LEU A 202 17.01 -21.88 15.54
CA LEU A 202 15.99 -22.93 15.69
C LEU A 202 15.67 -23.66 14.38
N GLY A 203 16.25 -23.22 13.24
CA GLY A 203 16.09 -23.89 11.95
C GLY A 203 14.96 -23.34 11.08
N TYR A 204 14.26 -22.29 11.51
CA TYR A 204 13.29 -21.61 10.64
C TYR A 204 14.00 -20.88 9.51
N ASN A 205 13.46 -20.97 8.30
CA ASN A 205 14.03 -20.38 7.10
C ASN A 205 13.16 -19.29 6.47
N THR A 206 11.99 -19.03 7.06
CA THR A 206 11.03 -18.04 6.62
C THR A 206 10.40 -17.37 7.83
N ILE A 207 10.22 -16.04 7.77
CA ILE A 207 9.53 -15.27 8.79
C ILE A 207 8.33 -14.60 8.16
N GLN A 208 7.18 -14.71 8.81
CA GLN A 208 5.98 -13.95 8.53
C GLN A 208 5.86 -12.86 9.59
N LEU A 209 6.10 -11.61 9.20
CA LEU A 209 5.98 -10.46 10.10
C LEU A 209 4.55 -9.95 10.13
N MET A 210 4.04 -9.76 11.35
CA MET A 210 2.75 -9.12 11.62
C MET A 210 2.96 -7.64 11.94
N ALA A 211 1.93 -6.82 11.71
CA ALA A 211 1.83 -5.43 12.18
C ALA A 211 3.00 -4.53 11.77
N ILE A 212 3.52 -4.68 10.55
CA ILE A 212 4.63 -3.87 10.05
C ILE A 212 4.19 -2.55 9.42
N GLN A 213 2.91 -2.41 9.11
CA GLN A 213 2.34 -1.20 8.51
C GLN A 213 2.00 -0.19 9.60
N GLU A 214 2.03 1.10 9.24
CA GLU A 214 1.68 2.18 10.16
C GLU A 214 0.23 2.04 10.65
N HIS A 215 0.02 2.20 11.96
CA HIS A 215 -1.28 2.08 12.59
C HIS A 215 -1.43 3.06 13.76
N PRO A 216 -2.62 3.66 13.97
CA PRO A 216 -2.83 4.74 14.94
C PRO A 216 -2.88 4.27 16.38
N TYR A 217 -3.15 2.99 16.61
CA TYR A 217 -3.42 2.46 17.93
C TYR A 217 -2.74 1.10 18.13
N TYR A 218 -1.73 1.07 18.96
CA TYR A 218 -0.95 -0.14 19.24
C TYR A 218 -1.80 -1.31 19.76
N GLY A 219 -2.84 -1.03 20.56
CA GLY A 219 -3.77 -2.07 21.06
C GLY A 219 -4.56 -2.79 19.97
N SER A 220 -4.54 -2.30 18.73
CA SER A 220 -5.07 -3.04 17.57
C SER A 220 -4.11 -4.13 17.07
N PHE A 221 -2.91 -4.23 17.63
CA PHE A 221 -1.83 -5.12 17.18
C PHE A 221 -1.52 -5.00 15.68
N GLY A 222 -1.73 -3.81 15.10
CA GLY A 222 -1.51 -3.53 13.69
C GLY A 222 -2.64 -3.95 12.75
N TYR A 223 -3.78 -4.39 13.27
CA TYR A 223 -4.93 -4.73 12.43
C TYR A 223 -5.75 -3.52 11.95
N GLN A 224 -5.51 -2.33 12.53
CA GLN A 224 -6.11 -1.07 12.09
C GLN A 224 -5.08 -0.21 11.36
N VAL A 225 -4.78 -0.59 10.13
CA VAL A 225 -3.74 0.05 9.31
C VAL A 225 -4.17 1.45 8.91
N ALA A 226 -3.27 2.44 9.08
CA ALA A 226 -3.49 3.82 8.66
C ALA A 226 -3.25 4.01 7.16
N ASN A 227 -2.34 3.23 6.58
CA ASN A 227 -1.96 3.29 5.17
C ASN A 227 -1.48 1.92 4.68
N PHE A 228 -1.80 1.56 3.42
CA PHE A 228 -1.49 0.25 2.84
C PHE A 228 -0.22 0.24 1.97
N PHE A 229 0.36 1.41 1.64
CA PHE A 229 1.49 1.55 0.71
C PHE A 229 2.72 2.14 1.39
#